data_1b633ba70d6be103713a6bbb6caa0c6b
#
_entry.id   1b633ba70d6be103713a6bbb6caa0c6b
#
_cell.length_a   1.000
_cell.length_b   1.000
_cell.length_c   1.000
_cell.angle_alpha   90.00
_cell.angle_beta   90.00
_cell.angle_gamma   90.00
#
_symmetry.space_group_name_H-M   'P 1'
#
loop_
_entity.id
_entity.type
_entity.pdbx_description
1 polymer ?
#
loop_
_entity_poly.entity_id
_entity_poly.type
_entity_poly.pdbx_seq_one_letter_code
_entity_poly.pdbx_strand_id
1 'polypeptide(L)'
;MNPKKRNLIIGLVALVIIVVVAGVTLWHPAKKSAASGQTVKVGIMSGDKQDQAVWKSVAKTAQDTYGLTLKFVYFTDYNQPNEALLSGDIDVNAFQSYNYVKTWNKAHKSDIVAVGNTYITPMHIYSKQVKKLAEVENGATVAIPNDPSNESRALFVLQSAGLIKLNTTDSSKLVSLPDITENEHNLKLKEVDASQTPRALDSVALSVVNYNYASAASLPKSESVYMEPLNKTSAQYINFIAATSKEKNNKIYKEVAKAYASKATEKAIKEQYPDGGELPAWNLKL
;
A
#
# COMPACT_ATOMS: atom_id res chain seq x y z
N MET A 1 29.35 65.35 24.40
CA MET A 1 28.16 64.70 23.83
C MET A 1 27.10 64.55 24.91
N ASN A 2 25.89 65.05 24.69
CA ASN A 2 24.79 65.02 25.68
C ASN A 2 24.44 63.59 26.09
N PRO A 3 24.38 63.24 27.41
CA PRO A 3 24.15 61.93 27.91
C PRO A 3 22.83 61.28 27.34
N LYS A 4 21.81 62.09 27.07
CA LYS A 4 20.56 61.60 26.40
C LYS A 4 20.79 61.13 24.99
N LYS A 5 21.69 61.77 24.20
CA LYS A 5 22.02 61.30 22.83
C LYS A 5 22.86 60.01 22.85
N ARG A 6 23.75 59.87 23.85
CA ARG A 6 24.55 58.62 24.00
C ARG A 6 23.73 57.46 24.35
N ASN A 7 22.74 57.58 25.23
CA ASN A 7 21.83 56.45 25.58
C ASN A 7 20.89 56.09 24.43
N LEU A 8 20.48 57.06 23.59
CA LEU A 8 19.69 56.80 22.40
C LEU A 8 20.49 56.01 21.36
N ILE A 9 21.74 56.31 21.12
CA ILE A 9 22.61 55.58 20.17
C ILE A 9 22.92 54.18 20.68
N ILE A 10 23.18 54.02 21.99
CA ILE A 10 23.39 52.66 22.57
C ILE A 10 22.12 51.81 22.46
N GLY A 11 20.93 52.38 22.68
CA GLY A 11 19.65 51.68 22.51
C GLY A 11 19.38 51.26 21.07
N LEU A 12 19.71 52.13 20.09
CA LEU A 12 19.55 51.80 18.65
C LEU A 12 20.54 50.73 18.20
N VAL A 13 21.80 50.77 18.66
CA VAL A 13 22.79 49.72 18.34
C VAL A 13 22.42 48.38 18.96
N ALA A 14 21.89 48.36 20.21
CA ALA A 14 21.41 47.14 20.85
C ALA A 14 20.20 46.54 20.12
N LEU A 15 19.28 47.39 19.65
CA LEU A 15 18.10 46.92 18.87
C LEU A 15 18.50 46.33 17.51
N VAL A 16 19.46 46.93 16.82
CA VAL A 16 19.99 46.41 15.54
C VAL A 16 20.72 45.09 15.76
N ILE A 17 21.49 44.93 16.82
CA ILE A 17 22.18 43.67 17.15
C ILE A 17 21.16 42.58 17.47
N ILE A 18 20.08 42.87 18.22
CA ILE A 18 19.02 41.89 18.53
C ILE A 18 18.29 41.47 17.25
N VAL A 19 18.00 42.38 16.33
CA VAL A 19 17.34 42.05 15.04
C VAL A 19 18.26 41.22 14.15
N VAL A 20 19.57 41.54 14.12
CA VAL A 20 20.53 40.75 13.33
C VAL A 20 20.75 39.36 13.94
N VAL A 21 20.86 39.24 15.28
CA VAL A 21 20.98 37.93 15.94
C VAL A 21 19.70 37.11 15.78
N ALA A 22 18.50 37.72 15.92
CA ALA A 22 17.24 37.04 15.67
C ALA A 22 17.07 36.61 14.20
N GLY A 23 17.51 37.45 13.25
CA GLY A 23 17.49 37.13 11.81
C GLY A 23 18.45 36.00 11.46
N VAL A 24 19.62 35.93 12.07
CA VAL A 24 20.61 34.85 11.84
C VAL A 24 20.19 33.55 12.52
N THR A 25 19.51 33.61 13.68
CA THR A 25 19.03 32.38 14.35
C THR A 25 17.77 31.80 13.72
N LEU A 26 17.00 32.59 12.94
CA LEU A 26 15.82 32.12 12.22
C LEU A 26 16.13 31.61 10.80
N TRP A 27 17.28 31.98 10.26
CA TRP A 27 17.73 31.50 8.97
C TRP A 27 18.63 30.27 9.15
N HIS A 28 18.01 29.12 9.52
CA HIS A 28 18.63 27.84 9.29
C HIS A 28 18.36 27.51 7.81
N PRO A 29 19.36 27.51 6.92
CA PRO A 29 19.15 26.95 5.60
C PRO A 29 18.75 25.51 5.82
N ALA A 30 17.56 25.12 5.35
CA ALA A 30 17.14 23.75 5.36
C ALA A 30 18.30 22.92 4.79
N LYS A 31 18.85 21.98 5.58
CA LYS A 31 19.90 21.07 5.08
C LYS A 31 19.37 20.48 3.81
N LYS A 32 19.98 20.81 2.66
CA LYS A 32 19.64 20.17 1.39
C LYS A 32 19.69 18.66 1.64
N SER A 33 18.60 17.97 1.38
CA SER A 33 18.56 16.51 1.42
C SER A 33 19.66 15.96 0.48
N ALA A 34 20.28 14.87 0.88
CA ALA A 34 21.23 14.14 0.02
C ALA A 34 20.59 13.73 -1.32
N ALA A 35 19.27 13.72 -1.38
CA ALA A 35 18.44 13.33 -2.52
C ALA A 35 18.10 14.50 -3.48
N SER A 36 18.44 15.76 -3.15
CA SER A 36 18.03 16.92 -3.94
C SER A 36 18.44 16.80 -5.43
N GLY A 37 17.45 16.85 -6.32
CA GLY A 37 17.64 16.75 -7.77
C GLY A 37 17.72 15.33 -8.32
N GLN A 38 17.52 14.30 -7.48
CA GLN A 38 17.52 12.91 -7.95
C GLN A 38 16.12 12.45 -8.39
N THR A 39 16.10 11.56 -9.38
CA THR A 39 14.89 10.90 -9.85
C THR A 39 14.87 9.46 -9.36
N VAL A 40 13.71 9.03 -8.80
CA VAL A 40 13.48 7.64 -8.38
C VAL A 40 12.35 7.06 -9.22
N LYS A 41 12.61 5.92 -9.88
CA LYS A 41 11.61 5.16 -10.61
C LYS A 41 10.86 4.25 -9.62
N VAL A 42 9.57 4.47 -9.49
CA VAL A 42 8.71 3.74 -8.57
C VAL A 42 7.74 2.86 -9.35
N GLY A 43 7.86 1.55 -9.22
CA GLY A 43 6.92 0.58 -9.79
C GLY A 43 5.65 0.50 -8.95
N ILE A 44 4.50 0.76 -9.55
CA ILE A 44 3.18 0.71 -8.90
C ILE A 44 2.17 -0.01 -9.78
N MET A 45 1.08 -0.47 -9.17
CA MET A 45 -0.02 -1.04 -9.96
C MET A 45 -0.75 0.06 -10.73
N SER A 46 -1.29 -0.30 -11.90
CA SER A 46 -2.22 0.56 -12.63
C SER A 46 -3.51 0.68 -11.82
N GLY A 47 -3.65 1.78 -11.11
CA GLY A 47 -4.80 2.10 -10.28
C GLY A 47 -5.78 3.04 -10.97
N ASP A 48 -6.86 3.35 -10.26
CA ASP A 48 -7.85 4.32 -10.68
C ASP A 48 -7.43 5.78 -10.37
N LYS A 49 -8.37 6.71 -10.49
CA LYS A 49 -8.13 8.14 -10.18
C LYS A 49 -7.83 8.38 -8.70
N GLN A 50 -8.34 7.53 -7.81
CA GLN A 50 -8.14 7.65 -6.35
C GLN A 50 -6.69 7.29 -6.00
N ASP A 51 -6.18 6.17 -6.51
CA ASP A 51 -4.77 5.78 -6.37
C ASP A 51 -3.84 6.86 -6.93
N GLN A 52 -4.16 7.38 -8.12
CA GLN A 52 -3.38 8.45 -8.75
C GLN A 52 -3.34 9.72 -7.90
N ALA A 53 -4.45 10.07 -7.22
CA ALA A 53 -4.49 11.22 -6.32
C ALA A 53 -3.60 11.03 -5.09
N VAL A 54 -3.59 9.82 -4.50
CA VAL A 54 -2.69 9.49 -3.39
C VAL A 54 -1.24 9.58 -3.83
N TRP A 55 -0.85 8.94 -4.93
CA TRP A 55 0.53 8.99 -5.45
C TRP A 55 0.97 10.38 -5.87
N LYS A 56 0.06 11.23 -6.35
CA LYS A 56 0.33 12.65 -6.62
C LYS A 56 0.68 13.40 -5.33
N SER A 57 0.01 13.12 -4.21
CA SER A 57 0.35 13.69 -2.89
C SER A 57 1.74 13.22 -2.44
N VAL A 58 2.06 11.93 -2.62
CA VAL A 58 3.38 11.36 -2.32
C VAL A 58 4.47 12.05 -3.14
N ALA A 59 4.27 12.16 -4.46
CA ALA A 59 5.24 12.81 -5.35
C ALA A 59 5.48 14.29 -4.98
N LYS A 60 4.39 15.01 -4.66
CA LYS A 60 4.49 16.40 -4.19
C LYS A 60 5.30 16.47 -2.89
N THR A 61 5.04 15.63 -1.91
CA THR A 61 5.78 15.60 -0.64
C THR A 61 7.25 15.23 -0.85
N ALA A 62 7.54 14.27 -1.74
CA ALA A 62 8.89 13.87 -2.10
C ALA A 62 9.67 15.05 -2.70
N GLN A 63 9.04 15.81 -3.61
CA GLN A 63 9.65 16.98 -4.24
C GLN A 63 9.84 18.12 -3.23
N ASP A 64 8.79 18.51 -2.50
CA ASP A 64 8.80 19.68 -1.64
C ASP A 64 9.72 19.51 -0.42
N THR A 65 9.78 18.29 0.15
CA THR A 65 10.51 18.02 1.40
C THR A 65 11.92 17.53 1.17
N TYR A 66 12.11 16.69 0.12
CA TYR A 66 13.38 16.00 -0.10
C TYR A 66 14.06 16.40 -1.43
N GLY A 67 13.37 17.15 -2.30
CA GLY A 67 13.89 17.50 -3.63
C GLY A 67 13.94 16.30 -4.59
N LEU A 68 13.17 15.23 -4.31
CA LEU A 68 13.11 14.01 -5.12
C LEU A 68 12.03 14.13 -6.18
N THR A 69 12.37 13.74 -7.41
CA THR A 69 11.40 13.53 -8.49
C THR A 69 11.02 12.06 -8.53
N LEU A 70 9.73 11.72 -8.34
CA LEU A 70 9.24 10.36 -8.51
C LEU A 70 8.76 10.15 -9.94
N LYS A 71 9.28 9.12 -10.61
CA LYS A 71 8.84 8.68 -11.93
C LYS A 71 8.13 7.33 -11.79
N PHE A 72 6.82 7.32 -12.02
CA PHE A 72 6.02 6.10 -11.90
C PHE A 72 6.12 5.22 -13.13
N VAL A 73 6.27 3.91 -12.87
CA VAL A 73 6.18 2.84 -13.87
C VAL A 73 4.99 1.96 -13.48
N TYR A 74 4.02 1.82 -14.38
CA TYR A 74 2.75 1.16 -14.11
C TYR A 74 2.77 -0.29 -14.58
N PHE A 75 2.26 -1.18 -13.73
CA PHE A 75 2.15 -2.61 -13.99
C PHE A 75 0.71 -3.08 -13.86
N THR A 76 0.37 -4.19 -14.52
CA THR A 76 -0.99 -4.74 -14.57
C THR A 76 -1.11 -6.11 -13.92
N ASP A 77 0.02 -6.73 -13.53
CA ASP A 77 0.08 -7.98 -12.78
C ASP A 77 1.11 -7.89 -11.65
N TYR A 78 1.11 -8.89 -10.74
CA TYR A 78 1.97 -8.87 -9.56
C TYR A 78 3.38 -9.44 -9.78
N ASN A 79 3.67 -10.04 -10.93
CA ASN A 79 5.00 -10.62 -11.22
C ASN A 79 5.97 -9.56 -11.73
N GLN A 80 5.56 -8.79 -12.73
CA GLN A 80 6.40 -7.82 -13.43
C GLN A 80 7.08 -6.79 -12.52
N PRO A 81 6.44 -6.21 -11.47
CA PRO A 81 7.11 -5.19 -10.64
C PRO A 81 8.34 -5.73 -9.91
N ASN A 82 8.34 -7.00 -9.48
CA ASN A 82 9.49 -7.60 -8.82
C ASN A 82 10.58 -7.99 -9.82
N GLU A 83 10.22 -8.45 -11.02
CA GLU A 83 11.17 -8.68 -12.12
C GLU A 83 11.87 -7.39 -12.51
N ALA A 84 11.12 -6.29 -12.70
CA ALA A 84 11.65 -4.97 -13.02
C ALA A 84 12.54 -4.38 -11.90
N LEU A 85 12.25 -4.69 -10.64
CA LEU A 85 13.08 -4.30 -9.50
C LEU A 85 14.42 -5.08 -9.51
N LEU A 86 14.36 -6.37 -9.75
CA LEU A 86 15.56 -7.23 -9.76
C LEU A 86 16.45 -6.98 -10.98
N SER A 87 15.88 -6.60 -12.13
CA SER A 87 16.63 -6.19 -13.33
C SER A 87 17.21 -4.78 -13.23
N GLY A 88 16.72 -3.93 -12.30
CA GLY A 88 17.13 -2.53 -12.16
C GLY A 88 16.41 -1.58 -13.13
N ASP A 89 15.31 -2.01 -13.75
CA ASP A 89 14.48 -1.15 -14.60
C ASP A 89 13.71 -0.11 -13.77
N ILE A 90 13.43 -0.44 -12.49
CA ILE A 90 12.89 0.44 -11.45
C ILE A 90 13.79 0.41 -10.22
N ASP A 91 13.74 1.47 -9.41
CA ASP A 91 14.55 1.63 -8.21
C ASP A 91 13.88 1.02 -6.97
N VAL A 92 12.55 1.18 -6.88
CA VAL A 92 11.70 0.64 -5.83
C VAL A 92 10.34 0.25 -6.40
N ASN A 93 9.61 -0.62 -5.72
CA ASN A 93 8.19 -0.83 -6.02
C ASN A 93 7.31 -0.67 -4.78
N ALA A 94 6.00 -0.49 -4.99
CA ALA A 94 5.03 -0.30 -3.92
C ALA A 94 3.68 -0.91 -4.33
N PHE A 95 3.55 -2.23 -4.18
CA PHE A 95 2.34 -2.97 -4.57
C PHE A 95 2.12 -4.22 -3.72
N GLN A 96 3.14 -4.68 -3.00
CA GLN A 96 3.18 -6.00 -2.39
C GLN A 96 3.15 -5.96 -0.87
N SER A 97 2.57 -6.99 -0.29
CA SER A 97 2.52 -7.22 1.14
C SER A 97 3.71 -8.03 1.66
N TYR A 98 3.90 -8.06 2.98
CA TYR A 98 4.93 -8.89 3.61
C TYR A 98 4.75 -10.38 3.30
N ASN A 99 3.50 -10.87 3.27
CA ASN A 99 3.25 -12.27 2.95
C ASN A 99 3.56 -12.57 1.48
N TYR A 100 3.19 -11.65 0.56
CA TYR A 100 3.49 -11.82 -0.87
C TYR A 100 5.00 -11.86 -1.13
N VAL A 101 5.77 -10.89 -0.62
CA VAL A 101 7.22 -10.87 -0.86
C VAL A 101 7.94 -12.08 -0.28
N LYS A 102 7.44 -12.62 0.85
CA LYS A 102 8.00 -13.84 1.45
C LYS A 102 7.86 -15.04 0.52
N THR A 103 6.67 -15.23 -0.08
CA THR A 103 6.44 -16.33 -1.04
C THR A 103 7.20 -16.10 -2.35
N TRP A 104 7.21 -14.86 -2.85
CA TRP A 104 7.98 -14.46 -4.03
C TRP A 104 9.47 -14.77 -3.87
N ASN A 105 10.10 -14.27 -2.82
CA ASN A 105 11.53 -14.48 -2.55
C ASN A 105 11.89 -15.96 -2.48
N LYS A 106 11.02 -16.77 -1.83
CA LYS A 106 11.21 -18.23 -1.77
C LYS A 106 11.16 -18.88 -3.14
N ALA A 107 10.17 -18.52 -3.98
CA ALA A 107 9.98 -19.10 -5.29
C ALA A 107 11.07 -18.69 -6.29
N HIS A 108 11.52 -17.42 -6.25
CA HIS A 108 12.46 -16.85 -7.21
C HIS A 108 13.89 -16.76 -6.68
N LYS A 109 14.18 -17.27 -5.46
CA LYS A 109 15.49 -17.19 -4.79
C LYS A 109 16.03 -15.75 -4.76
N SER A 110 15.13 -14.79 -4.53
CA SER A 110 15.42 -13.37 -4.48
C SER A 110 15.44 -12.85 -3.04
N ASP A 111 15.84 -11.59 -2.87
CA ASP A 111 16.09 -10.97 -1.57
C ASP A 111 15.47 -9.57 -1.45
N ILE A 112 14.28 -9.40 -2.02
CA ILE A 112 13.51 -8.15 -1.93
C ILE A 112 13.11 -7.91 -0.47
N VAL A 113 13.25 -6.66 -0.01
CA VAL A 113 12.99 -6.27 1.38
C VAL A 113 12.16 -4.99 1.48
N ALA A 114 11.47 -4.82 2.62
CA ALA A 114 10.75 -3.61 2.93
C ALA A 114 11.70 -2.48 3.33
N VAL A 115 11.43 -1.26 2.82
CA VAL A 115 12.08 -0.01 3.19
C VAL A 115 11.19 0.82 4.13
N GLY A 116 9.88 0.77 3.95
CA GLY A 116 8.90 1.42 4.83
C GLY A 116 7.46 1.10 4.45
N ASN A 117 6.59 0.99 5.45
CA ASN A 117 5.18 0.65 5.27
C ASN A 117 4.42 1.75 4.51
N THR A 118 3.40 1.33 3.76
CA THR A 118 2.53 2.21 2.99
C THR A 118 1.07 2.08 3.45
N TYR A 119 0.34 1.17 2.95
CA TYR A 119 -1.09 1.01 3.18
C TYR A 119 -1.47 -0.45 3.43
N ILE A 120 -2.72 -0.65 3.83
CA ILE A 120 -3.40 -1.94 3.82
C ILE A 120 -4.78 -1.76 3.20
N THR A 121 -5.20 -2.73 2.41
CA THR A 121 -6.54 -2.80 1.82
C THR A 121 -7.21 -4.11 2.23
N PRO A 122 -8.50 -4.11 2.60
CA PRO A 122 -9.24 -5.35 2.77
C PRO A 122 -9.45 -6.05 1.41
N MET A 123 -9.51 -7.37 1.43
CA MET A 123 -9.94 -8.18 0.30
C MET A 123 -11.46 -8.28 0.32
N HIS A 124 -12.10 -8.35 -0.83
CA HIS A 124 -13.56 -8.41 -0.90
C HIS A 124 -14.03 -9.66 -1.66
N ILE A 125 -15.21 -10.16 -1.28
CA ILE A 125 -15.96 -11.11 -2.11
C ILE A 125 -16.97 -10.29 -2.90
N TYR A 126 -16.92 -10.39 -4.22
CA TYR A 126 -17.85 -9.73 -5.14
C TYR A 126 -18.80 -10.75 -5.78
N SER A 127 -20.00 -10.27 -6.14
CA SER A 127 -20.99 -11.03 -6.91
C SER A 127 -21.82 -10.10 -7.80
N LYS A 128 -22.08 -10.58 -9.04
CA LYS A 128 -23.09 -9.99 -9.92
C LYS A 128 -24.44 -10.72 -9.80
N GLN A 129 -24.46 -11.90 -9.19
CA GLN A 129 -25.60 -12.81 -9.16
C GLN A 129 -26.42 -12.72 -7.87
N VAL A 130 -25.72 -12.56 -6.72
CA VAL A 130 -26.37 -12.51 -5.40
C VAL A 130 -26.05 -11.20 -4.70
N LYS A 131 -26.91 -10.78 -3.75
CA LYS A 131 -26.71 -9.59 -2.94
C LYS A 131 -26.27 -9.92 -1.50
N LYS A 132 -26.43 -11.15 -1.08
CA LYS A 132 -26.05 -11.67 0.25
C LYS A 132 -25.46 -13.07 0.11
N LEU A 133 -24.51 -13.39 0.98
CA LEU A 133 -23.87 -14.73 0.98
C LEU A 133 -24.87 -15.86 1.22
N ALA A 134 -25.96 -15.62 1.96
CA ALA A 134 -27.02 -16.61 2.20
C ALA A 134 -27.82 -17.02 0.94
N GLU A 135 -27.65 -16.26 -0.15
CA GLU A 135 -28.31 -16.54 -1.44
C GLU A 135 -27.44 -17.41 -2.37
N VAL A 136 -26.23 -17.77 -1.93
CA VAL A 136 -25.28 -18.56 -2.72
C VAL A 136 -25.79 -19.98 -2.87
N GLU A 137 -25.97 -20.41 -4.12
CA GLU A 137 -26.50 -21.74 -4.43
C GLU A 137 -25.48 -22.85 -4.14
N ASN A 138 -26.00 -24.03 -3.84
CA ASN A 138 -25.18 -25.23 -3.68
C ASN A 138 -24.47 -25.57 -5.01
N GLY A 139 -23.18 -25.85 -4.94
CA GLY A 139 -22.35 -26.13 -6.13
C GLY A 139 -21.89 -24.89 -6.89
N ALA A 140 -22.14 -23.69 -6.36
CA ALA A 140 -21.70 -22.43 -6.97
C ALA A 140 -20.18 -22.39 -7.18
N THR A 141 -19.74 -21.73 -8.26
CA THR A 141 -18.32 -21.53 -8.54
C THR A 141 -17.84 -20.22 -7.93
N VAL A 142 -16.67 -20.27 -7.26
CA VAL A 142 -16.00 -19.14 -6.65
C VAL A 142 -14.60 -18.99 -7.25
N ALA A 143 -14.31 -17.85 -7.87
CA ALA A 143 -12.95 -17.54 -8.34
C ALA A 143 -12.10 -17.00 -7.20
N ILE A 144 -10.85 -17.46 -7.10
CA ILE A 144 -9.84 -17.02 -6.12
C ILE A 144 -8.50 -16.80 -6.83
N PRO A 145 -7.60 -15.94 -6.29
CA PRO A 145 -6.23 -15.80 -6.78
C PRO A 145 -5.46 -17.12 -6.71
N ASN A 146 -4.54 -17.35 -7.64
CA ASN A 146 -3.72 -18.57 -7.74
C ASN A 146 -2.31 -18.44 -7.19
N ASP A 147 -1.86 -17.22 -6.80
CA ASP A 147 -0.59 -17.11 -6.12
C ASP A 147 -0.71 -17.54 -4.64
N PRO A 148 0.30 -18.24 -4.07
CA PRO A 148 0.16 -18.87 -2.76
C PRO A 148 -0.21 -17.92 -1.63
N SER A 149 0.18 -16.63 -1.72
CA SER A 149 -0.12 -15.63 -0.69
C SER A 149 -1.57 -15.19 -0.75
N ASN A 150 -2.07 -14.84 -1.94
CA ASN A 150 -3.44 -14.36 -2.11
C ASN A 150 -4.46 -15.51 -2.16
N GLU A 151 -4.10 -16.71 -2.65
CA GLU A 151 -4.90 -17.93 -2.48
C GLU A 151 -5.19 -18.18 -1.00
N SER A 152 -4.12 -18.25 -0.19
CA SER A 152 -4.24 -18.46 1.25
C SER A 152 -5.11 -17.39 1.91
N ARG A 153 -4.91 -16.10 1.57
CA ARG A 153 -5.73 -15.00 2.09
C ARG A 153 -7.19 -15.13 1.67
N ALA A 154 -7.46 -15.47 0.41
CA ALA A 154 -8.81 -15.67 -0.10
C ALA A 154 -9.54 -16.81 0.62
N LEU A 155 -8.83 -17.91 0.94
CA LEU A 155 -9.39 -19.02 1.71
C LEU A 155 -9.74 -18.58 3.15
N PHE A 156 -8.90 -17.80 3.82
CA PHE A 156 -9.24 -17.22 5.13
C PHE A 156 -10.42 -16.23 5.04
N VAL A 157 -10.53 -15.46 3.95
CA VAL A 157 -11.69 -14.59 3.71
C VAL A 157 -12.96 -15.40 3.54
N LEU A 158 -12.93 -16.49 2.76
CA LEU A 158 -14.07 -17.39 2.61
C LEU A 158 -14.45 -18.09 3.94
N GLN A 159 -13.45 -18.47 4.76
CA GLN A 159 -13.70 -19.01 6.10
C GLN A 159 -14.34 -17.97 7.02
N SER A 160 -13.84 -16.72 7.04
CA SER A 160 -14.41 -15.66 7.87
C SER A 160 -15.81 -15.25 7.41
N ALA A 161 -16.13 -15.47 6.14
CA ALA A 161 -17.47 -15.29 5.56
C ALA A 161 -18.42 -16.45 5.86
N GLY A 162 -17.95 -17.54 6.50
CA GLY A 162 -18.73 -18.72 6.84
C GLY A 162 -19.02 -19.65 5.65
N LEU A 163 -18.30 -19.51 4.53
CA LEU A 163 -18.54 -20.29 3.31
C LEU A 163 -17.78 -21.63 3.29
N ILE A 164 -16.63 -21.70 3.99
CA ILE A 164 -15.81 -22.92 4.13
C ILE A 164 -15.22 -22.97 5.55
N LYS A 165 -14.68 -24.14 5.95
CA LYS A 165 -13.77 -24.23 7.08
C LYS A 165 -12.42 -24.77 6.64
N LEU A 166 -11.36 -24.25 7.24
CA LEU A 166 -9.99 -24.69 7.06
C LEU A 166 -9.54 -25.52 8.26
N ASN A 167 -8.49 -26.30 8.09
CA ASN A 167 -7.85 -27.06 9.17
C ASN A 167 -7.18 -26.18 10.24
N THR A 168 -7.18 -24.86 10.05
CA THR A 168 -6.60 -23.86 10.96
C THR A 168 -7.36 -22.54 10.92
N THR A 169 -7.32 -21.79 12.03
CA THR A 169 -7.76 -20.39 12.12
C THR A 169 -6.58 -19.42 12.18
N ASP A 170 -5.35 -19.93 12.22
CA ASP A 170 -4.13 -19.15 12.27
C ASP A 170 -3.75 -18.64 10.87
N SER A 171 -4.18 -17.42 10.55
CA SER A 171 -3.93 -16.81 9.24
C SER A 171 -2.46 -16.44 8.97
N SER A 172 -1.54 -16.63 9.95
CA SER A 172 -0.11 -16.49 9.71
C SER A 172 0.48 -17.68 8.91
N LYS A 173 -0.27 -18.77 8.83
CA LYS A 173 0.08 -19.94 8.01
C LYS A 173 -0.38 -19.75 6.57
N LEU A 174 0.37 -20.32 5.64
CA LEU A 174 -0.10 -20.50 4.27
C LEU A 174 -0.98 -21.74 4.22
N VAL A 175 -2.17 -21.58 3.67
CA VAL A 175 -3.13 -22.65 3.38
C VAL A 175 -3.43 -22.68 1.88
N SER A 176 -3.91 -23.81 1.40
CA SER A 176 -4.28 -24.08 0.01
C SER A 176 -5.57 -24.91 -0.06
N LEU A 177 -6.09 -25.21 -1.24
CA LEU A 177 -7.35 -25.94 -1.40
C LEU A 177 -7.44 -27.25 -0.60
N PRO A 178 -6.36 -28.08 -0.48
CA PRO A 178 -6.38 -29.28 0.35
C PRO A 178 -6.60 -29.06 1.84
N ASP A 179 -6.41 -27.83 2.34
CA ASP A 179 -6.60 -27.49 3.75
C ASP A 179 -8.08 -27.21 4.12
N ILE A 180 -8.99 -27.26 3.14
CA ILE A 180 -10.43 -27.11 3.37
C ILE A 180 -10.96 -28.40 4.02
N THR A 181 -11.53 -28.27 5.21
CA THR A 181 -12.10 -29.38 5.99
C THR A 181 -13.62 -29.48 5.88
N GLU A 182 -14.31 -28.37 5.65
CA GLU A 182 -15.76 -28.33 5.44
C GLU A 182 -16.10 -27.36 4.30
N ASN A 183 -17.03 -27.78 3.44
CA ASN A 183 -17.55 -27.01 2.32
C ASN A 183 -19.03 -27.38 2.14
N GLU A 184 -19.87 -26.87 3.05
CA GLU A 184 -21.27 -27.24 3.16
C GLU A 184 -22.09 -26.89 1.92
N HIS A 185 -21.72 -25.81 1.20
CA HIS A 185 -22.34 -25.41 -0.05
C HIS A 185 -21.76 -26.13 -1.29
N ASN A 186 -20.85 -27.08 -1.12
CA ASN A 186 -20.18 -27.77 -2.22
C ASN A 186 -19.60 -26.80 -3.27
N LEU A 187 -19.02 -25.68 -2.82
CA LEU A 187 -18.46 -24.63 -3.67
C LEU A 187 -17.33 -25.19 -4.54
N LYS A 188 -17.32 -24.80 -5.80
CA LYS A 188 -16.25 -25.14 -6.75
C LYS A 188 -15.25 -23.99 -6.78
N LEU A 189 -14.12 -24.16 -6.11
CA LEU A 189 -13.08 -23.12 -6.10
C LEU A 189 -12.28 -23.19 -7.40
N LYS A 190 -12.21 -22.05 -8.10
CA LYS A 190 -11.49 -21.89 -9.37
C LYS A 190 -10.37 -20.90 -9.17
N GLU A 191 -9.14 -21.40 -9.21
CA GLU A 191 -7.92 -20.59 -9.15
C GLU A 191 -7.69 -19.90 -10.49
N VAL A 192 -7.45 -18.58 -10.45
CA VAL A 192 -7.14 -17.75 -11.61
C VAL A 192 -6.06 -16.74 -11.21
N ASP A 193 -5.35 -16.19 -12.18
CA ASP A 193 -4.46 -15.06 -11.90
C ASP A 193 -5.22 -13.94 -11.17
N ALA A 194 -4.59 -13.32 -10.16
CA ALA A 194 -5.25 -12.30 -9.34
C ALA A 194 -5.84 -11.15 -10.19
N SER A 195 -5.17 -10.78 -11.28
CA SER A 195 -5.64 -9.77 -12.25
C SER A 195 -6.91 -10.17 -13.00
N GLN A 196 -7.21 -11.47 -13.06
CA GLN A 196 -8.37 -12.00 -13.76
C GLN A 196 -9.59 -12.20 -12.85
N THR A 197 -9.42 -12.08 -11.52
CA THR A 197 -10.52 -12.27 -10.56
C THR A 197 -11.71 -11.34 -10.80
N PRO A 198 -11.55 -10.03 -11.18
CA PRO A 198 -12.70 -9.20 -11.52
C PRO A 198 -13.46 -9.67 -12.76
N ARG A 199 -12.75 -10.13 -13.80
CA ARG A 199 -13.38 -10.63 -15.05
C ARG A 199 -14.07 -11.97 -14.86
N ALA A 200 -13.60 -12.78 -13.90
CA ALA A 200 -14.22 -14.07 -13.59
C ALA A 200 -15.69 -13.90 -13.17
N LEU A 201 -16.09 -12.75 -12.60
CA LEU A 201 -17.47 -12.43 -12.22
C LEU A 201 -18.50 -12.55 -13.36
N ASP A 202 -18.06 -12.53 -14.61
CA ASP A 202 -18.94 -12.73 -15.76
C ASP A 202 -19.37 -14.20 -15.91
N SER A 203 -18.68 -15.15 -15.25
CA SER A 203 -18.87 -16.58 -15.41
C SER A 203 -18.98 -17.37 -14.10
N VAL A 204 -18.78 -16.74 -12.94
CA VAL A 204 -18.84 -17.38 -11.62
C VAL A 204 -19.83 -16.66 -10.71
N ALA A 205 -20.31 -17.37 -9.68
CA ALA A 205 -21.24 -16.79 -8.71
C ALA A 205 -20.54 -15.76 -7.78
N LEU A 206 -19.33 -16.09 -7.32
CA LEU A 206 -18.54 -15.24 -6.43
C LEU A 206 -17.10 -15.12 -6.97
N SER A 207 -16.45 -14.00 -6.67
CA SER A 207 -15.01 -13.85 -6.86
C SER A 207 -14.39 -13.13 -5.67
N VAL A 208 -13.29 -13.68 -5.14
CA VAL A 208 -12.48 -13.03 -4.12
C VAL A 208 -11.43 -12.17 -4.81
N VAL A 209 -11.51 -10.86 -4.61
CA VAL A 209 -10.77 -9.89 -5.42
C VAL A 209 -9.91 -8.99 -4.52
N ASN A 210 -8.63 -8.86 -4.86
CA ASN A 210 -7.75 -7.86 -4.26
C ASN A 210 -8.24 -6.46 -4.61
N TYR A 211 -8.20 -5.54 -3.65
CA TYR A 211 -8.81 -4.21 -3.79
C TYR A 211 -8.31 -3.41 -4.99
N ASN A 212 -7.00 -3.40 -5.26
CA ASN A 212 -6.43 -2.69 -6.41
C ASN A 212 -6.97 -3.20 -7.76
N TYR A 213 -7.24 -4.51 -7.90
CA TYR A 213 -7.86 -5.05 -9.11
C TYR A 213 -9.35 -4.75 -9.18
N ALA A 214 -10.04 -4.73 -8.04
CA ALA A 214 -11.43 -4.28 -7.99
C ALA A 214 -11.56 -2.82 -8.40
N SER A 215 -10.67 -1.96 -7.89
CA SER A 215 -10.57 -0.54 -8.22
C SER A 215 -10.25 -0.32 -9.70
N ALA A 216 -9.19 -0.97 -10.21
CA ALA A 216 -8.79 -0.89 -11.61
C ALA A 216 -9.90 -1.34 -12.59
N ALA A 217 -10.68 -2.36 -12.20
CA ALA A 217 -11.84 -2.84 -12.95
C ALA A 217 -13.11 -2.00 -12.72
N SER A 218 -13.05 -0.99 -11.84
CA SER A 218 -14.20 -0.15 -11.44
C SER A 218 -15.39 -0.98 -10.95
N LEU A 219 -15.13 -2.05 -10.19
CA LEU A 219 -16.20 -2.87 -9.62
C LEU A 219 -17.07 -2.04 -8.68
N PRO A 220 -18.40 -2.03 -8.86
CA PRO A 220 -19.28 -1.27 -7.98
C PRO A 220 -19.24 -1.82 -6.55
N LYS A 221 -19.21 -0.94 -5.55
CA LYS A 221 -19.31 -1.35 -4.12
C LYS A 221 -20.58 -2.14 -3.81
N SER A 222 -21.66 -1.90 -4.55
CA SER A 222 -22.93 -2.63 -4.45
C SER A 222 -22.84 -4.10 -4.88
N GLU A 223 -21.74 -4.49 -5.54
CA GLU A 223 -21.44 -5.89 -5.89
C GLU A 223 -20.56 -6.58 -4.84
N SER A 224 -20.00 -5.83 -3.87
CA SER A 224 -19.28 -6.42 -2.73
C SER A 224 -20.29 -7.00 -1.73
N VAL A 225 -20.29 -8.32 -1.59
CA VAL A 225 -21.16 -9.07 -0.67
C VAL A 225 -20.50 -9.41 0.66
N TYR A 226 -19.17 -9.25 0.73
CA TYR A 226 -18.38 -9.41 1.97
C TYR A 226 -17.07 -8.64 1.87
N MET A 227 -16.68 -8.02 2.98
CA MET A 227 -15.39 -7.35 3.14
C MET A 227 -14.59 -8.02 4.26
N GLU A 228 -13.31 -8.30 4.00
CA GLU A 228 -12.39 -8.88 4.97
C GLU A 228 -12.28 -8.00 6.23
N PRO A 229 -12.52 -8.57 7.43
CA PRO A 229 -12.30 -7.84 8.67
C PRO A 229 -10.81 -7.71 8.95
N LEU A 230 -10.28 -6.47 9.01
CA LEU A 230 -8.90 -6.23 9.38
C LEU A 230 -8.72 -6.33 10.89
N ASN A 231 -7.67 -7.03 11.32
CA ASN A 231 -7.33 -7.26 12.72
C ASN A 231 -5.80 -7.44 12.88
N LYS A 232 -5.33 -7.80 14.07
CA LYS A 232 -3.88 -7.97 14.35
C LYS A 232 -3.18 -8.94 13.39
N THR A 233 -3.86 -9.99 12.94
CA THR A 233 -3.26 -10.96 12.01
C THR A 233 -3.15 -10.42 10.59
N SER A 234 -3.85 -9.34 10.28
CA SER A 234 -3.77 -8.68 8.96
C SER A 234 -2.46 -7.92 8.75
N ALA A 235 -1.61 -7.76 9.78
CA ALA A 235 -0.32 -7.06 9.65
C ALA A 235 0.59 -7.64 8.55
N GLN A 236 0.49 -8.93 8.27
CA GLN A 236 1.22 -9.59 7.18
C GLN A 236 0.78 -9.12 5.77
N TYR A 237 -0.40 -8.48 5.66
CA TYR A 237 -0.94 -7.95 4.41
C TYR A 237 -0.69 -6.45 4.24
N ILE A 238 0.05 -5.82 5.16
CA ILE A 238 0.51 -4.45 5.00
C ILE A 238 1.44 -4.37 3.79
N ASN A 239 1.19 -3.39 2.94
CA ASN A 239 2.03 -3.06 1.80
C ASN A 239 3.17 -2.13 2.20
N PHE A 240 4.24 -2.09 1.40
CA PHE A 240 5.43 -1.31 1.70
C PHE A 240 6.15 -0.86 0.43
N ILE A 241 7.02 0.14 0.57
CA ILE A 241 8.04 0.45 -0.43
C ILE A 241 9.10 -0.65 -0.34
N ALA A 242 9.33 -1.34 -1.46
CA ALA A 242 10.29 -2.44 -1.57
C ALA A 242 11.53 -2.04 -2.36
N ALA A 243 12.66 -2.60 -1.97
CA ALA A 243 13.93 -2.51 -2.69
C ALA A 243 14.66 -3.86 -2.62
N THR A 244 15.76 -4.04 -3.38
CA THR A 244 16.65 -5.18 -3.17
C THR A 244 17.36 -5.08 -1.81
N SER A 245 17.79 -6.18 -1.23
CA SER A 245 18.45 -6.21 0.08
C SER A 245 19.71 -5.34 0.12
N LYS A 246 20.43 -5.22 -0.98
CA LYS A 246 21.62 -4.35 -1.14
C LYS A 246 21.26 -2.88 -0.88
N GLU A 247 20.06 -2.48 -1.27
CA GLU A 247 19.56 -1.10 -1.20
C GLU A 247 18.72 -0.83 0.07
N LYS A 248 18.56 -1.80 0.97
CA LYS A 248 17.76 -1.67 2.22
C LYS A 248 18.07 -0.40 3.01
N ASN A 249 19.31 0.03 3.00
CA ASN A 249 19.78 1.20 3.76
C ASN A 249 19.95 2.45 2.91
N ASN A 250 19.56 2.42 1.64
CA ASN A 250 19.60 3.57 0.76
C ASN A 250 18.77 4.73 1.34
N LYS A 251 19.44 5.85 1.60
CA LYS A 251 18.82 7.04 2.24
C LYS A 251 17.71 7.62 1.37
N ILE A 252 17.88 7.59 0.05
CA ILE A 252 16.92 8.13 -0.92
C ILE A 252 15.63 7.31 -0.89
N TYR A 253 15.73 5.98 -0.90
CA TYR A 253 14.55 5.11 -0.85
C TYR A 253 13.82 5.21 0.51
N LYS A 254 14.56 5.44 1.60
CA LYS A 254 13.96 5.78 2.90
C LYS A 254 13.24 7.14 2.88
N GLU A 255 13.71 8.11 2.10
CA GLU A 255 13.02 9.39 1.92
C GLU A 255 11.74 9.23 1.09
N VAL A 256 11.72 8.36 0.07
CA VAL A 256 10.48 7.97 -0.64
C VAL A 256 9.47 7.36 0.34
N ALA A 257 9.90 6.44 1.19
CA ALA A 257 9.04 5.83 2.20
C ALA A 257 8.49 6.87 3.21
N LYS A 258 9.32 7.83 3.65
CA LYS A 258 8.89 8.95 4.51
C LYS A 258 7.92 9.89 3.80
N ALA A 259 8.11 10.15 2.50
CA ALA A 259 7.17 10.94 1.71
C ALA A 259 5.81 10.26 1.64
N TYR A 260 5.79 8.93 1.48
CA TYR A 260 4.55 8.14 1.55
C TYR A 260 3.92 8.23 2.94
N ALA A 261 4.69 8.02 4.01
CA ALA A 261 4.22 8.04 5.39
C ALA A 261 3.99 9.47 5.95
N SER A 262 3.62 10.43 5.10
CA SER A 262 3.39 11.82 5.47
C SER A 262 1.94 12.09 5.88
N LYS A 263 1.72 13.17 6.65
CA LYS A 263 0.37 13.67 6.96
C LYS A 263 -0.43 14.05 5.70
N ALA A 264 0.25 14.54 4.67
CA ALA A 264 -0.39 14.89 3.40
C ALA A 264 -0.93 13.65 2.70
N THR A 265 -0.15 12.56 2.66
CA THR A 265 -0.59 11.28 2.11
C THR A 265 -1.69 10.65 2.95
N GLU A 266 -1.59 10.68 4.29
CA GLU A 266 -2.65 10.21 5.18
C GLU A 266 -3.98 10.92 4.91
N LYS A 267 -3.92 12.25 4.75
CA LYS A 267 -5.10 13.04 4.39
C LYS A 267 -5.66 12.64 3.03
N ALA A 268 -4.79 12.49 2.01
CA ALA A 268 -5.20 12.06 0.68
C ALA A 268 -5.88 10.68 0.70
N ILE A 269 -5.33 9.70 1.43
CA ILE A 269 -5.96 8.38 1.58
C ILE A 269 -7.36 8.52 2.20
N LYS A 270 -7.51 9.25 3.31
CA LYS A 270 -8.80 9.45 3.97
C LYS A 270 -9.84 10.15 3.10
N GLU A 271 -9.41 11.08 2.26
CA GLU A 271 -10.28 11.80 1.32
C GLU A 271 -10.70 10.93 0.13
N GLN A 272 -9.79 10.08 -0.37
CA GLN A 272 -10.08 9.21 -1.51
C GLN A 272 -10.82 7.93 -1.10
N TYR A 273 -10.57 7.42 0.11
CA TYR A 273 -11.13 6.17 0.63
C TYR A 273 -11.88 6.38 1.97
N PRO A 274 -12.94 7.21 1.98
CA PRO A 274 -13.67 7.54 3.23
C PRO A 274 -14.38 6.34 3.85
N ASP A 275 -14.54 5.26 3.11
CA ASP A 275 -15.16 4.01 3.50
C ASP A 275 -14.18 2.95 4.01
N GLY A 276 -12.88 3.29 4.10
CA GLY A 276 -11.85 2.36 4.56
C GLY A 276 -11.36 1.36 3.52
N GLY A 277 -11.61 1.60 2.22
CA GLY A 277 -11.08 0.78 1.12
C GLY A 277 -9.55 0.73 1.09
N GLU A 278 -8.89 1.81 1.54
CA GLU A 278 -7.47 1.84 1.82
C GLU A 278 -7.21 2.54 3.16
N LEU A 279 -6.31 1.99 3.97
CA LEU A 279 -5.92 2.55 5.26
C LEU A 279 -4.41 2.80 5.33
N PRO A 280 -3.97 3.95 5.87
CA PRO A 280 -2.57 4.21 6.16
C PRO A 280 -2.01 3.18 7.15
N ALA A 281 -0.90 2.51 6.80
CA ALA A 281 -0.42 1.39 7.62
C ALA A 281 0.92 1.65 8.34
N TRP A 282 1.54 2.82 8.18
CA TRP A 282 2.80 3.14 8.85
C TRP A 282 2.66 3.45 10.35
N ASN A 283 1.46 3.78 10.81
CA ASN A 283 1.14 4.00 12.23
C ASN A 283 -0.02 3.12 12.72
N LEU A 284 -0.42 2.13 11.91
CA LEU A 284 -1.56 1.30 12.21
C LEU A 284 -1.25 0.38 13.40
N LYS A 285 -2.08 0.46 14.43
CA LYS A 285 -2.13 -0.48 15.56
C LYS A 285 -3.30 -1.43 15.29
N LEU A 286 -3.00 -2.59 14.75
CA LEU A 286 -3.96 -3.67 14.55
C LEU A 286 -4.16 -4.50 15.83
#